data_35c7cd81a7ddd898eccd1a463e8df49b
#
_entry.id   35c7cd81a7ddd898eccd1a463e8df49b
#
_cell.length_a   1.000
_cell.length_b   1.000
_cell.length_c   1.000
_cell.angle_alpha   90.00
_cell.angle_beta   90.00
_cell.angle_gamma   90.00
#
_symmetry.space_group_name_H-M   'P 1'
#
loop_
_entity.id
_entity.type
_entity.pdbx_description
1 polymer ?
#
loop_
_entity_poly.entity_id
_entity_poly.type
_entity_poly.pdbx_seq_one_letter_code
_entity_poly.pdbx_strand_id
1 'polypeptide(L)'
;MRRDWDERARENPHYYVADCREDWSESDFFASGEQAIARYILNDMVNICQGRDPRDMRVLEIGCGAGRVTRALAGVFGEVHAVDVSGEMVALAKRALAGLPGVSVYLNNGKGFDVLGPLLFDFAFSCCVFHHIPSKAVIENYIREVGRRLRPGGLFKFEVQGHLGLKTSGGDTWLGAPMSEAEMLRIAERCGFEARHRVGAG
;
A
#
# COMPACT_ATOMS: atom_id res chain seq x y z
N MET A 1 10.55 11.94 4.11
CA MET A 1 9.35 11.15 3.80
C MET A 1 8.19 11.44 4.77
N ARG A 2 8.26 11.15 6.10
CA ARG A 2 7.14 11.46 7.03
C ARG A 2 6.72 12.92 6.97
N ARG A 3 7.66 13.86 7.20
CA ARG A 3 7.37 15.30 7.20
C ARG A 3 6.69 15.75 5.91
N ASP A 4 7.16 15.30 4.77
CA ASP A 4 6.64 15.71 3.46
C ASP A 4 5.20 15.21 3.25
N TRP A 5 4.89 13.99 3.73
CA TRP A 5 3.52 13.45 3.69
C TRP A 5 2.61 14.08 4.74
N ASP A 6 3.13 14.48 5.91
CA ASP A 6 2.36 15.28 6.87
C ASP A 6 2.03 16.67 6.30
N GLU A 7 2.95 17.31 5.59
CA GLU A 7 2.72 18.60 4.90
C GLU A 7 1.64 18.45 3.82
N ARG A 8 1.74 17.46 2.94
CA ARG A 8 0.73 17.14 1.91
C ARG A 8 -0.65 16.84 2.50
N ALA A 9 -0.69 16.13 3.62
CA ALA A 9 -1.94 15.82 4.31
C ALA A 9 -2.64 17.08 4.85
N ARG A 10 -1.88 18.08 5.29
CA ARG A 10 -2.43 19.36 5.75
C ARG A 10 -2.87 20.26 4.59
N GLU A 11 -2.16 20.21 3.45
CA GLU A 11 -2.45 21.02 2.28
C GLU A 11 -3.73 20.52 1.56
N ASN A 12 -3.72 19.30 1.05
CA ASN A 12 -4.87 18.68 0.40
C ASN A 12 -4.70 17.15 0.37
N PRO A 13 -5.15 16.40 1.40
CA PRO A 13 -4.92 14.98 1.49
C PRO A 13 -5.53 14.18 0.34
N HIS A 14 -6.68 14.60 -0.18
CA HIS A 14 -7.35 13.89 -1.27
C HIS A 14 -6.60 14.05 -2.60
N TYR A 15 -6.08 15.24 -2.86
CA TYR A 15 -5.25 15.51 -4.04
C TYR A 15 -4.01 14.60 -4.09
N TYR A 16 -3.27 14.54 -2.98
CA TYR A 16 -2.02 13.80 -2.94
C TYR A 16 -2.19 12.27 -2.84
N VAL A 17 -3.35 11.79 -2.41
CA VAL A 17 -3.64 10.35 -2.27
C VAL A 17 -4.31 9.77 -3.52
N ALA A 18 -5.01 10.62 -4.33
CA ALA A 18 -5.77 10.16 -5.49
C ALA A 18 -5.63 11.11 -6.67
N ASP A 19 -5.03 10.64 -7.75
CA ASP A 19 -5.01 11.20 -9.13
C ASP A 19 -4.81 12.73 -9.30
N CYS A 20 -4.22 13.42 -8.31
CA CYS A 20 -3.93 14.86 -8.37
C CYS A 20 -5.12 15.74 -8.82
N ARG A 21 -6.33 15.40 -8.44
CA ARG A 21 -7.54 16.15 -8.66
C ARG A 21 -7.82 17.07 -7.48
N GLU A 22 -8.11 18.35 -7.73
CA GLU A 22 -8.29 19.35 -6.66
C GLU A 22 -9.66 19.29 -5.98
N ASP A 23 -10.71 18.94 -6.74
CA ASP A 23 -12.12 19.06 -6.38
C ASP A 23 -12.75 17.72 -5.97
N TRP A 24 -12.07 16.93 -5.15
CA TRP A 24 -12.63 15.69 -4.65
C TRP A 24 -13.80 15.96 -3.68
N SER A 25 -15.00 15.46 -4.02
CA SER A 25 -16.00 15.21 -2.99
C SER A 25 -15.56 13.99 -2.14
N GLU A 26 -16.01 13.93 -0.91
CA GLU A 26 -15.73 12.75 -0.05
C GLU A 26 -16.28 11.47 -0.68
N SER A 27 -17.47 11.53 -1.28
CA SER A 27 -18.08 10.41 -1.99
C SER A 27 -17.24 9.92 -3.15
N ASP A 28 -16.78 10.84 -4.03
CA ASP A 28 -15.97 10.47 -5.20
C ASP A 28 -14.60 9.93 -4.77
N PHE A 29 -14.00 10.52 -3.73
CA PHE A 29 -12.74 10.06 -3.18
C PHE A 29 -12.82 8.60 -2.74
N PHE A 30 -13.84 8.21 -1.99
CA PHE A 30 -14.00 6.82 -1.57
C PHE A 30 -14.44 5.90 -2.72
N ALA A 31 -15.28 6.36 -3.65
CA ALA A 31 -15.62 5.60 -4.85
C ALA A 31 -14.41 5.27 -5.71
N SER A 32 -13.40 6.17 -5.77
CA SER A 32 -12.14 5.89 -6.45
C SER A 32 -11.33 4.78 -5.77
N GLY A 33 -11.50 4.56 -4.47
CA GLY A 33 -10.94 3.42 -3.75
C GLY A 33 -11.58 2.10 -4.18
N GLU A 34 -12.90 2.09 -4.36
CA GLU A 34 -13.64 0.93 -4.88
C GLU A 34 -13.18 0.60 -6.31
N GLN A 35 -12.98 1.60 -7.16
CA GLN A 35 -12.41 1.42 -8.50
C GLN A 35 -11.00 0.83 -8.45
N ALA A 36 -10.16 1.27 -7.52
CA ALA A 36 -8.81 0.74 -7.35
C ALA A 36 -8.84 -0.76 -6.99
N ILE A 37 -9.66 -1.18 -6.02
CA ILE A 37 -9.74 -2.61 -5.68
C ILE A 37 -10.41 -3.43 -6.79
N ALA A 38 -11.37 -2.87 -7.53
CA ALA A 38 -11.96 -3.55 -8.69
C ALA A 38 -10.88 -3.84 -9.75
N ARG A 39 -10.00 -2.87 -9.98
CA ARG A 39 -8.91 -2.99 -10.96
C ARG A 39 -7.80 -3.94 -10.51
N TYR A 40 -7.38 -3.90 -9.25
CA TYR A 40 -6.16 -4.58 -8.81
C TYR A 40 -6.40 -5.84 -7.99
N ILE A 41 -7.60 -6.04 -7.44
CA ILE A 41 -7.89 -7.10 -6.48
C ILE A 41 -9.04 -8.00 -6.95
N LEU A 42 -10.23 -7.43 -7.26
CA LEU A 42 -11.41 -8.24 -7.54
C LEU A 42 -11.30 -9.13 -8.78
N ASN A 43 -10.48 -8.73 -9.75
CA ASN A 43 -10.18 -9.53 -10.95
C ASN A 43 -9.20 -10.68 -10.70
N ASP A 44 -8.63 -10.78 -9.49
CA ASP A 44 -7.58 -11.77 -9.15
C ASP A 44 -7.88 -12.52 -7.84
N MET A 45 -9.13 -12.51 -7.40
CA MET A 45 -9.55 -13.13 -6.14
C MET A 45 -9.21 -14.62 -6.06
N VAL A 46 -9.21 -15.32 -7.19
CA VAL A 46 -8.84 -16.74 -7.24
C VAL A 46 -7.41 -16.96 -6.73
N ASN A 47 -6.46 -16.13 -7.17
CA ASN A 47 -5.06 -16.22 -6.72
C ASN A 47 -4.88 -15.66 -5.31
N ILE A 48 -5.59 -14.60 -4.95
CA ILE A 48 -5.49 -13.97 -3.63
C ILE A 48 -6.08 -14.90 -2.56
N CYS A 49 -7.28 -15.39 -2.76
CA CYS A 49 -8.00 -16.18 -1.75
C CYS A 49 -7.59 -17.65 -1.71
N GLN A 50 -7.17 -18.23 -2.85
CA GLN A 50 -6.74 -19.63 -2.94
C GLN A 50 -7.78 -20.61 -2.33
N GLY A 51 -9.06 -20.36 -2.62
CA GLY A 51 -10.19 -21.16 -2.13
C GLY A 51 -10.71 -20.81 -0.73
N ARG A 52 -10.11 -19.82 -0.05
CA ARG A 52 -10.60 -19.32 1.25
C ARG A 52 -11.69 -18.27 1.06
N ASP A 53 -12.57 -18.15 2.04
CA ASP A 53 -13.50 -17.02 2.11
C ASP A 53 -12.71 -15.74 2.41
N PRO A 54 -12.82 -14.67 1.60
CA PRO A 54 -12.16 -13.40 1.89
C PRO A 54 -12.59 -12.81 3.25
N ARG A 55 -13.78 -13.15 3.75
CA ARG A 55 -14.24 -12.72 5.07
C ARG A 55 -13.45 -13.34 6.24
N ASP A 56 -12.76 -14.44 6.01
CA ASP A 56 -11.87 -15.07 6.98
C ASP A 56 -10.40 -14.64 6.83
N MET A 57 -10.11 -13.74 5.89
CA MET A 57 -8.76 -13.29 5.58
C MET A 57 -8.40 -12.00 6.29
N ARG A 58 -7.13 -11.93 6.70
CA ARG A 58 -6.49 -10.73 7.24
C ARG A 58 -5.57 -10.11 6.20
N VAL A 59 -5.78 -8.82 5.91
CA VAL A 59 -5.04 -8.06 4.90
C VAL A 59 -4.18 -6.98 5.54
N LEU A 60 -2.94 -6.84 5.04
CA LEU A 60 -2.07 -5.71 5.35
C LEU A 60 -2.09 -4.70 4.18
N GLU A 61 -2.50 -3.48 4.46
CA GLU A 61 -2.37 -2.36 3.52
C GLU A 61 -1.20 -1.46 3.94
N ILE A 62 -0.33 -1.14 2.98
CA ILE A 62 0.84 -0.29 3.20
C ILE A 62 0.63 1.03 2.50
N GLY A 63 0.69 2.13 3.27
CA GLY A 63 0.46 3.48 2.78
C GLY A 63 -1.03 3.79 2.58
N CYS A 64 -1.82 3.67 3.65
CA CYS A 64 -3.27 3.83 3.56
C CYS A 64 -3.72 5.28 3.27
N GLY A 65 -2.84 6.27 3.42
CA GLY A 65 -3.20 7.67 3.27
C GLY A 65 -4.41 8.04 4.15
N ALA A 66 -5.39 8.71 3.55
CA ALA A 66 -6.65 9.08 4.22
C ALA A 66 -7.70 7.93 4.29
N GLY A 67 -7.33 6.69 3.97
CA GLY A 67 -8.18 5.50 4.14
C GLY A 67 -9.03 5.14 2.93
N ARG A 68 -8.74 5.70 1.76
CA ARG A 68 -9.49 5.50 0.51
C ARG A 68 -9.62 4.03 0.11
N VAL A 69 -8.50 3.35 0.00
CA VAL A 69 -8.44 1.94 -0.37
C VAL A 69 -8.76 1.04 0.82
N THR A 70 -8.38 1.44 2.04
CA THR A 70 -8.71 0.72 3.29
C THR A 70 -10.20 0.47 3.42
N ARG A 71 -11.03 1.50 3.17
CA ARG A 71 -12.49 1.38 3.22
C ARG A 71 -13.02 0.33 2.24
N ALA A 72 -12.50 0.36 1.03
CA ALA A 72 -12.90 -0.58 -0.01
C ALA A 72 -12.44 -2.02 0.30
N LEU A 73 -11.22 -2.19 0.84
CA LEU A 73 -10.72 -3.50 1.32
C LEU A 73 -11.61 -4.09 2.42
N ALA A 74 -12.05 -3.26 3.37
CA ALA A 74 -12.96 -3.67 4.45
C ALA A 74 -14.33 -4.15 3.93
N GLY A 75 -14.75 -3.69 2.76
CA GLY A 75 -15.92 -4.19 2.06
C GLY A 75 -15.76 -5.61 1.52
N VAL A 76 -14.55 -6.12 1.39
CA VAL A 76 -14.22 -7.43 0.80
C VAL A 76 -13.68 -8.41 1.85
N PHE A 77 -12.69 -8.00 2.63
CA PHE A 77 -11.98 -8.87 3.57
C PHE A 77 -12.51 -8.74 5.01
N GLY A 78 -12.24 -9.75 5.84
CA GLY A 78 -12.71 -9.78 7.23
C GLY A 78 -11.93 -8.85 8.15
N GLU A 79 -10.61 -8.79 7.99
CA GLU A 79 -9.75 -7.89 8.77
C GLU A 79 -8.81 -7.11 7.86
N VAL A 80 -8.72 -5.79 8.05
CA VAL A 80 -7.79 -4.90 7.34
C VAL A 80 -6.94 -4.14 8.34
N HIS A 81 -5.63 -4.37 8.29
CA HIS A 81 -4.65 -3.65 9.06
C HIS A 81 -3.88 -2.71 8.13
N ALA A 82 -4.08 -1.43 8.30
CA ALA A 82 -3.55 -0.41 7.42
C ALA A 82 -2.46 0.41 8.11
N VAL A 83 -1.34 0.64 7.45
CA VAL A 83 -0.23 1.43 8.01
C VAL A 83 0.08 2.63 7.13
N ASP A 84 0.47 3.74 7.74
CA ASP A 84 1.03 4.90 7.05
C ASP A 84 2.17 5.51 7.87
N VAL A 85 3.09 6.22 7.19
CA VAL A 85 4.20 6.93 7.84
C VAL A 85 3.83 8.32 8.31
N SER A 86 2.76 8.91 7.77
CA SER A 86 2.24 10.22 8.11
C SER A 86 1.24 10.13 9.26
N GLY A 87 1.52 10.86 10.34
CA GLY A 87 0.60 10.96 11.47
C GLY A 87 -0.70 11.66 11.11
N GLU A 88 -0.63 12.65 10.23
CA GLU A 88 -1.79 13.39 9.72
C GLU A 88 -2.70 12.49 8.87
N MET A 89 -2.12 11.70 7.94
CA MET A 89 -2.89 10.72 7.15
C MET A 89 -3.55 9.67 8.04
N VAL A 90 -2.82 9.12 9.02
CA VAL A 90 -3.38 8.17 9.98
C VAL A 90 -4.54 8.77 10.76
N ALA A 91 -4.45 10.03 11.17
CA ALA A 91 -5.54 10.71 11.87
C ALA A 91 -6.77 10.88 10.97
N LEU A 92 -6.56 11.23 9.70
CA LEU A 92 -7.64 11.31 8.70
C LEU A 92 -8.30 9.95 8.48
N ALA A 93 -7.49 8.91 8.21
CA ALA A 93 -8.00 7.56 8.00
C ALA A 93 -8.79 7.04 9.21
N LYS A 94 -8.30 7.22 10.43
CA LYS A 94 -9.02 6.82 11.66
C LYS A 94 -10.37 7.50 11.79
N ARG A 95 -10.48 8.78 11.43
CA ARG A 95 -11.78 9.48 11.45
C ARG A 95 -12.72 8.94 10.37
N ALA A 96 -12.23 8.81 9.15
CA ALA A 96 -13.03 8.38 8.01
C ALA A 96 -13.53 6.93 8.12
N LEU A 97 -12.75 6.08 8.80
CA LEU A 97 -13.03 4.65 8.96
C LEU A 97 -13.62 4.31 10.33
N ALA A 98 -13.96 5.33 11.13
CA ALA A 98 -14.52 5.12 12.46
C ALA A 98 -15.81 4.28 12.38
N GLY A 99 -15.88 3.24 13.20
CA GLY A 99 -17.05 2.35 13.26
C GLY A 99 -17.09 1.24 12.20
N LEU A 100 -16.15 1.19 11.26
CA LEU A 100 -16.04 0.05 10.35
C LEU A 100 -15.45 -1.16 11.11
N PRO A 101 -16.16 -2.30 11.16
CA PRO A 101 -15.66 -3.49 11.84
C PRO A 101 -14.44 -4.06 11.10
N GLY A 102 -13.54 -4.68 11.84
CA GLY A 102 -12.37 -5.36 11.28
C GLY A 102 -11.27 -4.43 10.74
N VAL A 103 -11.38 -3.11 10.90
CA VAL A 103 -10.38 -2.15 10.42
C VAL A 103 -9.52 -1.64 11.57
N SER A 104 -8.19 -1.67 11.37
CA SER A 104 -7.21 -1.11 12.29
C SER A 104 -6.18 -0.27 11.54
N VAL A 105 -5.95 0.98 11.97
CA VAL A 105 -5.02 1.90 11.31
C VAL A 105 -3.88 2.26 12.27
N TYR A 106 -2.63 2.16 11.78
CA TYR A 106 -1.42 2.31 12.57
C TYR A 106 -0.45 3.33 11.96
N LEU A 107 0.19 4.10 12.82
CA LEU A 107 1.33 4.93 12.43
C LEU A 107 2.60 4.07 12.44
N ASN A 108 3.25 3.93 11.30
CA ASN A 108 4.50 3.18 11.20
C ASN A 108 5.73 4.11 11.24
N ASN A 109 6.90 3.53 11.48
CA ASN A 109 8.15 4.27 11.61
C ASN A 109 8.87 4.52 10.26
N GLY A 110 8.33 4.06 9.14
CA GLY A 110 8.95 4.15 7.81
C GLY A 110 10.10 3.16 7.58
N LYS A 111 10.31 2.22 8.50
CA LYS A 111 11.38 1.21 8.41
C LYS A 111 10.85 -0.22 8.43
N GLY A 112 9.81 -0.49 9.21
CA GLY A 112 9.25 -1.83 9.36
C GLY A 112 7.84 -1.78 9.95
N PHE A 113 7.34 -2.93 10.39
CA PHE A 113 5.96 -3.10 10.85
C PHE A 113 5.87 -3.56 12.31
N ASP A 114 6.78 -3.14 13.18
CA ASP A 114 6.79 -3.52 14.60
C ASP A 114 5.49 -3.14 15.32
N VAL A 115 4.85 -2.07 14.86
CA VAL A 115 3.56 -1.61 15.37
C VAL A 115 2.43 -2.65 15.23
N LEU A 116 2.58 -3.63 14.34
CA LEU A 116 1.63 -4.70 14.11
C LEU A 116 1.80 -5.89 15.07
N GLY A 117 2.83 -5.89 15.93
CA GLY A 117 3.11 -7.01 16.82
C GLY A 117 3.35 -8.32 16.05
N PRO A 118 2.86 -9.47 16.54
CA PRO A 118 3.09 -10.78 15.94
C PRO A 118 2.06 -11.16 14.85
N LEU A 119 1.28 -10.22 14.34
CA LEU A 119 0.24 -10.51 13.36
C LEU A 119 0.82 -11.08 12.07
N LEU A 120 0.16 -12.12 11.55
CA LEU A 120 0.38 -12.67 10.21
C LEU A 120 -0.81 -12.37 9.32
N PHE A 121 -0.52 -12.19 8.02
CA PHE A 121 -1.48 -11.78 7.02
C PHE A 121 -1.61 -12.82 5.91
N ASP A 122 -2.78 -12.89 5.31
CA ASP A 122 -3.08 -13.74 4.17
C ASP A 122 -2.72 -13.07 2.85
N PHE A 123 -2.85 -11.76 2.82
CA PHE A 123 -2.59 -10.92 1.66
C PHE A 123 -2.00 -9.58 2.11
N ALA A 124 -1.10 -9.03 1.31
CA ALA A 124 -0.60 -7.67 1.49
C ALA A 124 -0.81 -6.86 0.20
N PHE A 125 -1.16 -5.60 0.35
CA PHE A 125 -1.42 -4.67 -0.75
C PHE A 125 -0.81 -3.31 -0.51
N SER A 126 -0.31 -2.69 -1.57
CA SER A 126 0.15 -1.31 -1.56
C SER A 126 -0.16 -0.67 -2.91
N CYS A 127 -0.93 0.39 -2.91
CA CYS A 127 -1.36 1.10 -4.11
C CYS A 127 -0.84 2.54 -4.07
N CYS A 128 -0.13 2.95 -5.11
CA CYS A 128 0.39 4.32 -5.25
C CYS A 128 1.32 4.77 -4.10
N VAL A 129 2.17 3.87 -3.56
CA VAL A 129 3.03 4.17 -2.41
C VAL A 129 4.51 3.98 -2.71
N PHE A 130 4.91 2.80 -3.18
CA PHE A 130 6.33 2.50 -3.32
C PHE A 130 7.01 3.32 -4.40
N HIS A 131 6.26 3.81 -5.39
CA HIS A 131 6.77 4.74 -6.39
C HIS A 131 7.05 6.15 -5.84
N HIS A 132 6.69 6.41 -4.58
CA HIS A 132 7.03 7.63 -3.85
C HIS A 132 8.17 7.44 -2.84
N ILE A 133 8.69 6.22 -2.67
CA ILE A 133 9.78 5.96 -1.75
C ILE A 133 11.12 6.28 -2.42
N PRO A 134 11.89 7.26 -1.92
CA PRO A 134 13.10 7.74 -2.59
C PRO A 134 14.35 6.84 -2.39
N SER A 135 14.20 5.70 -1.74
CA SER A 135 15.30 4.79 -1.40
C SER A 135 14.96 3.34 -1.75
N LYS A 136 15.74 2.77 -2.66
CA LYS A 136 15.65 1.33 -3.01
C LYS A 136 15.86 0.42 -1.81
N ALA A 137 16.75 0.81 -0.89
CA ALA A 137 17.00 0.04 0.33
C ALA A 137 15.78 0.02 1.26
N VAL A 138 15.03 1.12 1.33
CA VAL A 138 13.77 1.18 2.08
C VAL A 138 12.70 0.32 1.42
N ILE A 139 12.57 0.38 0.09
CA ILE A 139 11.66 -0.48 -0.68
C ILE A 139 11.97 -1.97 -0.42
N GLU A 140 13.23 -2.37 -0.57
CA GLU A 140 13.66 -3.75 -0.30
C GLU A 140 13.36 -4.18 1.14
N ASN A 141 13.59 -3.29 2.10
CA ASN A 141 13.31 -3.59 3.49
C ASN A 141 11.79 -3.78 3.74
N TYR A 142 10.93 -2.95 3.14
CA TYR A 142 9.47 -3.15 3.22
C TYR A 142 9.05 -4.50 2.62
N ILE A 143 9.58 -4.87 1.46
CA ILE A 143 9.29 -6.16 0.82
C ILE A 143 9.70 -7.32 1.74
N ARG A 144 10.89 -7.25 2.34
CA ARG A 144 11.39 -8.25 3.29
C ARG A 144 10.51 -8.35 4.53
N GLU A 145 10.11 -7.22 5.10
CA GLU A 145 9.23 -7.19 6.28
C GLU A 145 7.83 -7.73 5.99
N VAL A 146 7.29 -7.47 4.78
CA VAL A 146 6.04 -8.11 4.33
C VAL A 146 6.21 -9.62 4.25
N GLY A 147 7.31 -10.12 3.67
CA GLY A 147 7.57 -11.56 3.56
C GLY A 147 7.59 -12.26 4.93
N ARG A 148 8.10 -11.59 5.97
CA ARG A 148 8.09 -12.13 7.35
C ARG A 148 6.72 -12.16 7.99
N ARG A 149 5.76 -11.41 7.45
CA ARG A 149 4.41 -11.26 8.00
C ARG A 149 3.33 -11.92 7.16
N LEU A 150 3.65 -12.37 5.97
CA LEU A 150 2.72 -13.20 5.20
C LEU A 150 2.76 -14.64 5.68
N ARG A 151 1.59 -15.26 5.72
CA ARG A 151 1.49 -16.71 5.85
C ARG A 151 2.10 -17.40 4.63
N PRO A 152 2.59 -18.63 4.75
CA PRO A 152 3.08 -19.39 3.59
C PRO A 152 2.05 -19.41 2.45
N GLY A 153 2.48 -19.07 1.24
CA GLY A 153 1.61 -18.93 0.06
C GLY A 153 0.84 -17.61 -0.05
N GLY A 154 0.93 -16.73 0.95
CA GLY A 154 0.33 -15.39 0.89
C GLY A 154 0.90 -14.55 -0.23
N LEU A 155 0.07 -13.68 -0.82
CA LEU A 155 0.47 -12.81 -1.92
C LEU A 155 0.73 -11.38 -1.45
N PHE A 156 1.67 -10.72 -2.13
CA PHE A 156 1.91 -9.29 -2.00
C PHE A 156 1.77 -8.61 -3.37
N LYS A 157 0.84 -7.67 -3.48
CA LYS A 157 0.65 -6.83 -4.68
C LYS A 157 1.07 -5.40 -4.38
N PHE A 158 1.93 -4.84 -5.21
CA PHE A 158 2.40 -3.46 -5.09
C PHE A 158 2.91 -2.91 -6.42
N GLU A 159 3.11 -1.62 -6.48
CA GLU A 159 3.63 -0.89 -7.64
C GLU A 159 4.93 -0.19 -7.26
N VAL A 160 5.87 -0.08 -8.19
CA VAL A 160 7.10 0.71 -8.04
C VAL A 160 7.24 1.70 -9.19
N GLN A 161 8.11 2.71 -9.04
CA GLN A 161 8.46 3.61 -10.12
C GLN A 161 9.28 2.87 -11.19
N GLY A 162 8.65 2.53 -12.32
CA GLY A 162 9.28 1.81 -13.42
C GLY A 162 9.96 2.70 -14.46
N HIS A 163 9.77 4.01 -14.42
CA HIS A 163 10.32 4.93 -15.42
C HIS A 163 11.79 5.25 -15.16
N LEU A 164 12.71 4.46 -15.74
CA LEU A 164 14.16 4.55 -15.48
C LEU A 164 14.81 5.85 -15.94
N GLY A 165 14.22 6.55 -16.91
CA GLY A 165 14.70 7.84 -17.39
C GLY A 165 14.35 9.03 -16.48
N LEU A 166 13.62 8.79 -15.38
CA LEU A 166 13.22 9.83 -14.47
C LEU A 166 14.42 10.38 -13.69
N LYS A 167 14.64 11.70 -13.82
CA LYS A 167 15.68 12.38 -13.03
C LYS A 167 15.08 12.76 -11.67
N THR A 168 15.46 12.03 -10.65
CA THR A 168 15.05 12.32 -9.28
C THR A 168 16.22 12.87 -8.48
N SER A 169 15.97 13.86 -7.64
CA SER A 169 16.93 14.25 -6.59
C SER A 169 16.91 13.21 -5.48
N GLY A 170 18.04 12.94 -4.86
CA GLY A 170 18.09 12.06 -3.69
C GLY A 170 17.16 12.59 -2.60
N GLY A 171 16.20 11.77 -2.17
CA GLY A 171 15.21 12.16 -1.17
C GLY A 171 13.87 12.67 -1.72
N ASP A 172 13.69 12.75 -3.03
CA ASP A 172 12.42 13.14 -3.63
C ASP A 172 11.30 12.13 -3.31
N THR A 173 10.37 12.54 -2.46
CA THR A 173 9.24 11.72 -2.02
C THR A 173 8.00 11.86 -2.91
N TRP A 174 8.12 12.54 -4.04
CA TRP A 174 7.07 12.59 -5.05
C TRP A 174 7.37 11.65 -6.21
N LEU A 175 8.59 11.71 -6.73
CA LEU A 175 9.00 10.88 -7.86
C LEU A 175 9.58 9.51 -7.43
N GLY A 176 10.07 9.41 -6.20
CA GLY A 176 10.64 8.18 -5.64
C GLY A 176 11.89 7.67 -6.37
N ALA A 177 12.28 6.43 -6.07
CA ALA A 177 13.43 5.78 -6.68
C ALA A 177 12.99 4.90 -7.85
N PRO A 178 13.48 5.15 -9.10
CA PRO A 178 13.20 4.28 -10.24
C PRO A 178 13.81 2.89 -10.04
N MET A 179 13.06 1.86 -10.41
CA MET A 179 13.46 0.46 -10.27
C MET A 179 13.19 -0.30 -11.56
N SER A 180 14.21 -0.98 -12.09
CA SER A 180 14.03 -1.87 -13.22
C SER A 180 13.38 -3.18 -12.82
N GLU A 181 12.75 -3.85 -13.79
CA GLU A 181 12.20 -5.18 -13.58
C GLU A 181 13.26 -6.17 -13.06
N ALA A 182 14.46 -6.14 -13.63
CA ALA A 182 15.56 -7.00 -13.20
C ALA A 182 15.99 -6.75 -11.75
N GLU A 183 15.96 -5.49 -11.28
CA GLU A 183 16.22 -5.15 -9.87
C GLU A 183 15.11 -5.71 -8.98
N MET A 184 13.84 -5.53 -9.38
CA MET A 184 12.71 -6.02 -8.61
C MET A 184 12.69 -7.54 -8.47
N LEU A 185 13.02 -8.27 -9.54
CA LEU A 185 13.12 -9.73 -9.50
C LEU A 185 14.21 -10.19 -8.52
N ARG A 186 15.38 -9.55 -8.55
CA ARG A 186 16.46 -9.86 -7.59
C ARG A 186 16.07 -9.54 -6.14
N ILE A 187 15.30 -8.46 -5.91
CA ILE A 187 14.80 -8.12 -4.58
C ILE A 187 13.77 -9.16 -4.13
N ALA A 188 12.83 -9.53 -5.00
CA ALA A 188 11.82 -10.55 -4.70
C ALA A 188 12.50 -11.86 -4.26
N GLU A 189 13.46 -12.36 -5.03
CA GLU A 189 14.21 -13.58 -4.72
C GLU A 189 14.93 -13.48 -3.36
N ARG A 190 15.68 -12.38 -3.12
CA ARG A 190 16.37 -12.16 -1.82
C ARG A 190 15.42 -12.06 -0.63
N CYS A 191 14.18 -11.62 -0.86
CA CYS A 191 13.15 -11.50 0.16
C CYS A 191 12.25 -12.75 0.28
N GLY A 192 12.54 -13.83 -0.47
CA GLY A 192 11.79 -15.08 -0.41
C GLY A 192 10.48 -15.07 -1.17
N PHE A 193 10.32 -14.18 -2.14
CA PHE A 193 9.15 -14.10 -3.02
C PHE A 193 9.44 -14.69 -4.40
N GLU A 194 8.43 -15.33 -4.96
CA GLU A 194 8.33 -15.69 -6.37
C GLU A 194 7.45 -14.66 -7.10
N ALA A 195 7.96 -14.06 -8.16
CA ALA A 195 7.18 -13.12 -8.96
C ALA A 195 6.18 -13.87 -9.84
N ARG A 196 4.88 -13.71 -9.58
CA ARG A 196 3.79 -14.40 -10.27
C ARG A 196 3.26 -13.64 -11.48
N HIS A 197 3.03 -12.35 -11.33
CA HIS A 197 2.44 -11.49 -12.36
C HIS A 197 3.10 -10.14 -12.35
N ARG A 198 3.36 -9.60 -13.54
CA ARG A 198 4.03 -8.32 -13.74
C ARG A 198 3.34 -7.56 -14.85
N VAL A 199 3.06 -6.28 -14.63
CA VAL A 199 2.45 -5.37 -15.60
C VAL A 199 3.24 -4.07 -15.61
N GLY A 200 3.43 -3.47 -16.76
CA GLY A 200 4.07 -2.18 -16.93
C GLY A 200 5.03 -2.17 -18.10
N ALA A 201 5.56 -0.98 -18.41
CA ALA A 201 6.60 -0.82 -19.43
C ALA A 201 7.91 -1.40 -18.91
N GLY A 202 8.45 -2.35 -19.63
CA GLY A 202 9.85 -2.79 -19.50
C GLY A 202 10.77 -1.79 -20.16
#